data_c08cb3b1fa04dccd5ab00d6ace9b23a0
#
_entry.id   c08cb3b1fa04dccd5ab00d6ace9b23a0
#
_cell.length_a   1.000
_cell.length_b   1.000
_cell.length_c   1.000
_cell.angle_alpha   90.00
_cell.angle_beta   90.00
_cell.angle_gamma   90.00
#
_symmetry.space_group_name_H-M   'P 1'
#
loop_
_entity.id
_entity.type
_entity.pdbx_description
1 polymer ?
#
loop_
_entity_poly.entity_id
_entity_poly.type
_entity_poly.pdbx_seq_one_letter_code
_entity_poly.pdbx_strand_id
1 'polypeptide(L)'
;ELLRVEQIIRPTGLLDPEISVRPVEGQIDDLIGEVNKETKNHHKVLITTLTKRMAEDLTQYMSELGIRVKYLHSDIDTLERAEIIRDLRLDVFDVLVGINLLREGLDIPEITLVAILDADKEGFLRSETSLIQTIGRAARNSEGHVIMYADKITDSMRVAIDETERRRKLQQAYNAVSYTHLTLPTNSRV
;
A
#
# COMPACT_ATOMS: atom_id res chain seq x y z
N GLU A 1 9.06 25.53 -7.39
CA GLU A 1 7.81 24.87 -7.83
C GLU A 1 8.07 23.79 -8.89
N LEU A 2 8.90 24.07 -9.89
CA LEU A 2 9.33 23.09 -10.89
C LEU A 2 10.08 21.89 -10.28
N LEU A 3 10.99 22.13 -9.35
CA LEU A 3 11.72 21.08 -8.65
C LEU A 3 10.78 20.17 -7.83
N ARG A 4 9.73 20.76 -7.27
CA ARG A 4 8.74 20.00 -6.52
C ARG A 4 7.91 19.10 -7.44
N VAL A 5 7.58 19.55 -8.64
CA VAL A 5 6.87 18.75 -9.63
C VAL A 5 7.76 17.59 -10.12
N GLU A 6 9.03 17.84 -10.38
CA GLU A 6 9.97 16.81 -10.79
C GLU A 6 10.14 15.70 -9.76
N GLN A 7 10.11 16.04 -8.46
CA GLN A 7 10.18 15.07 -7.37
C GLN A 7 8.95 14.17 -7.26
N ILE A 8 7.81 14.62 -7.76
CA ILE A 8 6.54 13.89 -7.68
C ILE A 8 6.38 12.92 -8.85
N ILE A 9 6.91 13.28 -10.03
CA ILE A 9 6.77 12.47 -11.23
C ILE A 9 7.79 11.33 -11.21
N ARG A 10 7.29 10.11 -11.45
CA ARG A 10 8.12 8.91 -11.50
C ARG A 10 8.57 8.62 -12.92
N PRO A 11 9.88 8.38 -13.13
CA PRO A 11 10.40 7.99 -14.45
C PRO A 11 9.78 6.70 -15.00
N THR A 12 9.39 5.78 -14.12
CA THR A 12 8.75 4.50 -14.48
C THR A 12 7.35 4.65 -15.06
N GLY A 13 6.72 5.82 -14.91
CA GLY A 13 5.33 6.04 -15.31
C GLY A 13 4.29 5.43 -14.40
N LEU A 14 4.69 4.79 -13.30
CA LEU A 14 3.75 4.18 -12.35
C LEU A 14 2.96 5.25 -11.59
N LEU A 15 1.66 5.05 -11.52
CA LEU A 15 0.75 5.93 -10.79
C LEU A 15 0.80 5.66 -9.29
N ASP A 16 0.57 6.68 -8.46
CA ASP A 16 0.26 6.47 -7.07
C ASP A 16 -1.04 5.66 -6.95
N PRO A 17 -1.17 4.83 -5.90
CA PRO A 17 -2.29 3.89 -5.81
C PRO A 17 -3.63 4.61 -5.63
N GLU A 18 -4.70 3.95 -6.07
CA GLU A 18 -6.05 4.37 -5.75
C GLU A 18 -6.36 4.08 -4.29
N ILE A 19 -7.09 4.98 -3.64
CA ILE A 19 -7.48 4.84 -2.24
C ILE A 19 -8.98 4.69 -2.14
N SER A 20 -9.42 3.66 -1.41
CA SER A 20 -10.82 3.45 -1.02
C SER A 20 -10.96 3.63 0.48
N VAL A 21 -12.03 4.27 0.93
CA VAL A 21 -12.38 4.36 2.35
C VAL A 21 -13.63 3.51 2.58
N ARG A 22 -13.56 2.61 3.56
CA ARG A 22 -14.64 1.69 3.88
C ARG A 22 -14.95 1.72 5.38
N PRO A 23 -16.18 1.36 5.79
CA PRO A 23 -16.58 1.43 7.20
C PRO A 23 -15.76 0.49 8.10
N VAL A 24 -15.60 0.88 9.35
CA VAL A 24 -14.93 0.05 10.37
C VAL A 24 -15.77 -1.17 10.72
N GLU A 25 -17.09 -1.02 10.79
CA GLU A 25 -17.98 -2.15 11.02
C GLU A 25 -17.85 -3.18 9.89
N GLY A 26 -17.57 -4.42 10.25
CA GLY A 26 -17.33 -5.48 9.26
C GLY A 26 -15.99 -5.41 8.56
N GLN A 27 -15.04 -4.60 9.05
CA GLN A 27 -13.74 -4.42 8.40
C GLN A 27 -12.96 -5.72 8.22
N ILE A 28 -13.03 -6.62 9.19
CA ILE A 28 -12.28 -7.88 9.12
C ILE A 28 -12.84 -8.78 8.01
N ASP A 29 -14.15 -8.94 7.92
CA ASP A 29 -14.78 -9.75 6.87
C ASP A 29 -14.53 -9.15 5.47
N ASP A 30 -14.64 -7.83 5.35
CA ASP A 30 -14.35 -7.13 4.10
C ASP A 30 -12.88 -7.31 3.69
N LEU A 31 -11.98 -7.16 4.66
CA LEU A 31 -10.54 -7.35 4.44
C LEU A 31 -10.23 -8.77 3.99
N ILE A 32 -10.81 -9.78 4.62
CA ILE A 32 -10.61 -11.20 4.24
C ILE A 32 -11.03 -11.41 2.78
N GLY A 33 -12.16 -10.85 2.38
CA GLY A 33 -12.61 -10.91 0.99
C GLY A 33 -11.62 -10.30 0.01
N GLU A 34 -11.08 -9.14 0.36
CA GLU A 34 -10.08 -8.46 -0.48
C GLU A 34 -8.75 -9.22 -0.52
N VAL A 35 -8.31 -9.75 0.62
CA VAL A 35 -7.11 -10.58 0.69
C VAL A 35 -7.25 -11.82 -0.20
N ASN A 36 -8.39 -12.49 -0.16
CA ASN A 36 -8.63 -13.68 -0.98
C ASN A 36 -8.57 -13.36 -2.48
N LYS A 37 -9.09 -12.21 -2.90
CA LYS A 37 -8.97 -11.75 -4.30
C LYS A 37 -7.51 -11.58 -4.71
N GLU A 38 -6.71 -10.95 -3.86
CA GLU A 38 -5.31 -10.69 -4.15
C GLU A 38 -4.48 -11.98 -4.16
N THR A 39 -4.64 -12.83 -3.16
CA THR A 39 -3.88 -14.07 -3.06
C THR A 39 -4.22 -15.07 -4.16
N LYS A 40 -5.45 -15.06 -4.65
CA LYS A 40 -5.88 -15.87 -5.79
C LYS A 40 -5.10 -15.52 -7.06
N ASN A 41 -4.69 -14.27 -7.19
CA ASN A 41 -3.90 -13.78 -8.32
C ASN A 41 -2.39 -13.76 -8.03
N HIS A 42 -1.95 -14.44 -6.97
CA HIS A 42 -0.55 -14.49 -6.52
C HIS A 42 0.02 -13.12 -6.13
N HIS A 43 -0.85 -12.19 -5.72
CA HIS A 43 -0.45 -10.88 -5.24
C HIS A 43 -0.09 -10.89 -3.76
N LYS A 44 0.63 -9.88 -3.31
CA LYS A 44 1.05 -9.73 -1.92
C LYS A 44 0.33 -8.56 -1.25
N VAL A 45 0.06 -8.72 0.04
CA VAL A 45 -0.74 -7.77 0.82
C VAL A 45 0.00 -7.33 2.07
N LEU A 46 -0.03 -6.03 2.36
CA LEU A 46 0.39 -5.47 3.64
C LEU A 46 -0.83 -5.00 4.42
N ILE A 47 -0.89 -5.31 5.71
CA ILE A 47 -1.95 -4.88 6.60
C ILE A 47 -1.34 -4.19 7.81
N THR A 48 -1.80 -3.00 8.15
CA THR A 48 -1.35 -2.29 9.35
C THR A 48 -2.49 -2.18 10.36
N THR A 49 -2.18 -2.55 11.61
CA THR A 49 -3.06 -2.45 12.76
C THR A 49 -2.54 -1.42 13.75
N LEU A 50 -3.35 -1.08 14.76
CA LEU A 50 -2.96 -0.12 15.79
C LEU A 50 -2.23 -0.75 16.97
N THR A 51 -2.52 -2.03 17.26
CA THR A 51 -1.98 -2.70 18.45
C THR A 51 -1.40 -4.05 18.10
N LYS A 52 -0.44 -4.46 18.91
CA LYS A 52 0.16 -5.79 18.85
C LYS A 52 -0.88 -6.89 18.98
N ARG A 53 -1.80 -6.75 19.92
CA ARG A 53 -2.86 -7.74 20.14
C ARG A 53 -3.74 -7.91 18.89
N MET A 54 -4.15 -6.82 18.28
CA MET A 54 -4.94 -6.86 17.06
C MET A 54 -4.17 -7.54 15.92
N ALA A 55 -2.88 -7.25 15.79
CA ALA A 55 -2.03 -7.87 14.77
C ALA A 55 -1.91 -9.38 14.99
N GLU A 56 -1.69 -9.81 16.22
CA GLU A 56 -1.58 -11.22 16.57
C GLU A 56 -2.90 -11.95 16.33
N ASP A 57 -4.01 -11.40 16.80
CA ASP A 57 -5.35 -12.00 16.66
C ASP A 57 -5.73 -12.10 15.18
N LEU A 58 -5.47 -11.07 14.39
CA LEU A 58 -5.74 -11.07 12.97
C LEU A 58 -4.89 -12.12 12.23
N THR A 59 -3.62 -12.19 12.54
CA THR A 59 -2.70 -13.16 11.96
C THR A 59 -3.16 -14.59 12.23
N GLN A 60 -3.53 -14.88 13.48
CA GLN A 60 -4.05 -16.19 13.86
C GLN A 60 -5.35 -16.52 13.13
N TYR A 61 -6.29 -15.58 13.08
CA TYR A 61 -7.56 -15.77 12.40
C TYR A 61 -7.36 -16.06 10.91
N MET A 62 -6.53 -15.29 10.24
CA MET A 62 -6.23 -15.50 8.82
C MET A 62 -5.55 -16.86 8.58
N SER A 63 -4.62 -17.25 9.46
CA SER A 63 -3.95 -18.54 9.39
C SER A 63 -4.94 -19.69 9.51
N GLU A 64 -5.92 -19.60 10.42
CA GLU A 64 -6.98 -20.58 10.59
C GLU A 64 -7.87 -20.71 9.36
N LEU A 65 -8.02 -19.65 8.58
CA LEU A 65 -8.74 -19.64 7.31
C LEU A 65 -7.91 -20.19 6.14
N GLY A 66 -6.69 -20.62 6.37
CA GLY A 66 -5.80 -21.14 5.34
C GLY A 66 -5.04 -20.06 4.57
N ILE A 67 -5.08 -18.82 4.99
CA ILE A 67 -4.31 -17.73 4.38
C ILE A 67 -2.87 -17.81 4.88
N ARG A 68 -1.92 -17.73 3.96
CA ARG A 68 -0.48 -17.73 4.29
C ARG A 68 -0.11 -16.33 4.76
N VAL A 69 -0.02 -16.14 6.07
CA VAL A 69 0.15 -14.84 6.71
C VAL A 69 1.26 -14.88 7.75
N LYS A 70 1.97 -13.78 7.90
CA LYS A 70 2.95 -13.58 8.97
C LYS A 70 2.77 -12.23 9.64
N TYR A 71 3.07 -12.19 10.94
CA TYR A 71 3.13 -10.97 11.71
C TYR A 71 4.58 -10.48 11.79
N LEU A 72 4.79 -9.22 11.44
CA LEU A 72 6.09 -8.55 11.56
C LEU A 72 6.15 -7.84 12.91
N HIS A 73 6.87 -8.44 13.87
CA HIS A 73 7.10 -7.85 15.19
C HIS A 73 8.00 -6.62 15.10
N SER A 74 7.72 -5.61 15.92
CA SER A 74 8.56 -4.42 16.00
C SER A 74 9.95 -4.71 16.60
N ASP A 75 10.07 -5.76 17.39
CA ASP A 75 11.29 -6.10 18.13
C ASP A 75 12.17 -7.14 17.44
N ILE A 76 11.84 -7.58 16.24
CA ILE A 76 12.68 -8.52 15.50
C ILE A 76 13.97 -7.84 15.03
N ASP A 77 15.04 -8.61 14.95
CA ASP A 77 16.30 -8.09 14.46
C ASP A 77 16.28 -7.89 12.93
N THR A 78 17.30 -7.22 12.43
CA THR A 78 17.40 -6.88 11.00
C THR A 78 17.48 -8.11 10.13
N LEU A 79 18.14 -9.16 10.58
CA LEU A 79 18.31 -10.41 9.82
C LEU A 79 16.98 -11.16 9.68
N GLU A 80 16.25 -11.33 10.77
CA GLU A 80 14.92 -11.96 10.75
C GLU A 80 13.93 -11.19 9.86
N ARG A 81 13.95 -9.86 9.95
CA ARG A 81 13.12 -9.02 9.10
C ARG A 81 13.47 -9.22 7.62
N ALA A 82 14.74 -9.26 7.28
CA ALA A 82 15.17 -9.50 5.90
C ALA A 82 14.72 -10.87 5.39
N GLU A 83 14.75 -11.90 6.25
CA GLU A 83 14.24 -13.23 5.91
C GLU A 83 12.73 -13.23 5.65
N ILE A 84 11.95 -12.53 6.48
CA ILE A 84 10.50 -12.41 6.31
C ILE A 84 10.17 -11.72 4.98
N ILE A 85 10.85 -10.63 4.67
CA ILE A 85 10.65 -9.89 3.42
C ILE A 85 11.02 -10.77 2.22
N ARG A 86 12.14 -11.47 2.30
CA ARG A 86 12.55 -12.40 1.25
C ARG A 86 11.52 -13.49 1.03
N ASP A 87 10.99 -14.08 2.11
CA ASP A 87 9.99 -15.13 2.03
C ASP A 87 8.69 -14.64 1.39
N LEU A 88 8.28 -13.42 1.70
CA LEU A 88 7.13 -12.78 1.04
C LEU A 88 7.35 -12.69 -0.48
N ARG A 89 8.52 -12.25 -0.89
CA ARG A 89 8.87 -12.11 -2.31
C ARG A 89 9.04 -13.45 -3.03
N LEU A 90 9.47 -14.48 -2.31
CA LEU A 90 9.66 -15.85 -2.85
C LEU A 90 8.39 -16.70 -2.79
N ASP A 91 7.26 -16.09 -2.49
CA ASP A 91 5.95 -16.77 -2.44
C ASP A 91 5.84 -17.85 -1.35
N VAL A 92 6.58 -17.70 -0.26
CA VAL A 92 6.43 -18.55 0.93
C VAL A 92 5.14 -18.21 1.68
N PHE A 93 4.78 -16.93 1.70
CA PHE A 93 3.51 -16.46 2.25
C PHE A 93 3.02 -15.23 1.47
N ASP A 94 1.79 -14.80 1.71
CA ASP A 94 1.13 -13.79 0.87
C ASP A 94 0.81 -12.50 1.60
N VAL A 95 0.62 -12.56 2.92
CA VAL A 95 0.13 -11.44 3.71
C VAL A 95 1.07 -11.13 4.86
N LEU A 96 1.47 -9.87 4.96
CA LEU A 96 2.28 -9.37 6.07
C LEU A 96 1.45 -8.40 6.91
N VAL A 97 1.34 -8.70 8.20
CA VAL A 97 0.63 -7.86 9.17
C VAL A 97 1.64 -7.21 10.10
N GLY A 98 1.48 -5.91 10.34
CA GLY A 98 2.35 -5.19 11.26
C GLY A 98 1.68 -3.95 11.84
N ILE A 99 2.29 -3.37 12.86
CA ILE A 99 1.83 -2.13 13.48
C ILE A 99 2.42 -0.94 12.74
N ASN A 100 3.70 -0.99 12.45
CA ASN A 100 4.43 0.06 11.75
C ASN A 100 5.19 -0.55 10.58
N LEU A 101 4.71 -0.28 9.37
CA LEU A 101 5.28 -0.78 8.13
C LEU A 101 6.13 0.28 7.41
N LEU A 102 6.66 1.26 8.15
CA LEU A 102 7.45 2.36 7.60
C LEU A 102 8.96 2.07 7.54
N ARG A 103 9.38 0.90 7.98
CA ARG A 103 10.80 0.50 8.01
C ARG A 103 11.34 0.24 6.60
N GLU A 104 12.63 0.42 6.44
CA GLU A 104 13.35 0.13 5.20
C GLU A 104 13.14 -1.33 4.75
N GLY A 105 13.14 -1.56 3.46
CA GLY A 105 13.01 -2.88 2.87
C GLY A 105 11.57 -3.32 2.60
N LEU A 106 10.56 -2.57 3.02
CA LEU A 106 9.15 -2.88 2.72
C LEU A 106 8.65 -2.25 1.42
N ASP A 107 9.55 -1.76 0.61
CA ASP A 107 9.26 -1.17 -0.70
C ASP A 107 9.27 -2.27 -1.76
N ILE A 108 8.28 -3.15 -1.69
CA ILE A 108 8.23 -4.42 -2.42
C ILE A 108 7.33 -4.28 -3.64
N PRO A 109 7.86 -4.49 -4.87
CA PRO A 109 7.07 -4.34 -6.10
C PRO A 109 5.89 -5.31 -6.23
N GLU A 110 5.94 -6.45 -5.57
CA GLU A 110 4.90 -7.47 -5.65
C GLU A 110 3.65 -7.13 -4.83
N ILE A 111 3.70 -6.07 -4.00
CA ILE A 111 2.57 -5.65 -3.17
C ILE A 111 1.54 -4.92 -4.02
N THR A 112 0.32 -5.41 -4.02
CA THR A 112 -0.81 -4.82 -4.73
C THR A 112 -1.86 -4.21 -3.82
N LEU A 113 -1.94 -4.66 -2.57
CA LEU A 113 -2.90 -4.13 -1.60
C LEU A 113 -2.20 -3.74 -0.32
N VAL A 114 -2.50 -2.52 0.14
CA VAL A 114 -2.17 -2.06 1.48
C VAL A 114 -3.48 -1.75 2.19
N ALA A 115 -3.73 -2.43 3.30
CA ALA A 115 -4.93 -2.23 4.12
C ALA A 115 -4.56 -1.53 5.42
N ILE A 116 -5.23 -0.44 5.72
CA ILE A 116 -5.02 0.36 6.93
C ILE A 116 -6.26 0.24 7.80
N LEU A 117 -6.17 -0.54 8.86
CA LEU A 117 -7.29 -0.73 9.80
C LEU A 117 -7.37 0.46 10.76
N ASP A 118 -8.59 0.84 11.13
CA ASP A 118 -8.84 1.95 12.04
C ASP A 118 -8.06 3.21 11.64
N ALA A 119 -8.17 3.59 10.39
CA ALA A 119 -7.40 4.72 9.82
C ALA A 119 -7.81 6.08 10.41
N ASP A 120 -9.00 6.17 11.00
CA ASP A 120 -9.55 7.38 11.61
C ASP A 120 -9.17 7.58 13.09
N LYS A 121 -8.36 6.68 13.65
CA LYS A 121 -7.86 6.87 15.02
C LYS A 121 -6.74 7.91 15.02
N GLU A 122 -6.73 8.72 16.07
CA GLU A 122 -5.67 9.72 16.24
C GLU A 122 -4.42 9.10 16.84
N GLY A 123 -3.27 9.67 16.51
CA GLY A 123 -1.98 9.25 17.03
C GLY A 123 -0.91 9.13 15.96
N PHE A 124 0.30 8.80 16.37
CA PHE A 124 1.48 8.71 15.52
C PHE A 124 1.29 7.75 14.33
N LEU A 125 0.68 6.59 14.57
CA LEU A 125 0.52 5.57 13.54
C LEU A 125 -0.51 5.93 12.46
N ARG A 126 -1.32 6.94 12.70
CA ARG A 126 -2.35 7.43 11.77
C ARG A 126 -2.18 8.92 11.49
N SER A 127 -0.98 9.45 11.70
CA SER A 127 -0.61 10.81 11.32
C SER A 127 -0.55 10.95 9.80
N GLU A 128 -0.61 12.17 9.32
CA GLU A 128 -0.46 12.51 7.90
C GLU A 128 0.77 11.86 7.28
N THR A 129 1.93 12.01 7.92
CA THR A 129 3.20 11.45 7.45
C THR A 129 3.16 9.92 7.40
N SER A 130 2.67 9.27 8.46
CA SER A 130 2.54 7.82 8.52
C SER A 130 1.61 7.28 7.45
N LEU A 131 0.47 7.93 7.23
CA LEU A 131 -0.49 7.52 6.20
C LEU A 131 0.10 7.66 4.81
N ILE A 132 0.74 8.78 4.48
CA ILE A 132 1.36 9.01 3.17
C ILE A 132 2.44 7.95 2.90
N GLN A 133 3.30 7.67 3.87
CA GLN A 133 4.36 6.67 3.71
C GLN A 133 3.80 5.25 3.58
N THR A 134 2.76 4.92 4.33
CA THR A 134 2.10 3.60 4.24
C THR A 134 1.43 3.42 2.87
N ILE A 135 0.73 4.42 2.39
CA ILE A 135 0.15 4.43 1.02
C ILE A 135 1.24 4.17 -0.02
N GLY A 136 2.40 4.78 0.16
CA GLY A 136 3.54 4.63 -0.75
C GLY A 136 4.03 3.19 -0.91
N ARG A 137 3.71 2.30 0.03
CA ARG A 137 4.08 0.87 -0.07
C ARG A 137 3.36 0.14 -1.21
N ALA A 138 2.21 0.64 -1.67
CA ALA A 138 1.47 0.11 -2.82
C ALA A 138 1.86 0.78 -4.15
N ALA A 139 2.78 1.73 -4.13
CA ALA A 139 3.06 2.59 -5.27
C ALA A 139 3.99 1.98 -6.32
N ARG A 140 4.61 0.83 -6.04
CA ARG A 140 5.57 0.19 -6.95
C ARG A 140 4.94 -0.85 -7.87
N ASN A 141 3.64 -1.05 -7.76
CA ASN A 141 2.90 -1.99 -8.61
C ASN A 141 1.82 -1.23 -9.37
N SER A 142 1.69 -1.50 -10.67
CA SER A 142 0.67 -0.85 -11.51
C SER A 142 -0.75 -1.15 -11.06
N GLU A 143 -0.97 -2.26 -10.37
CA GLU A 143 -2.25 -2.67 -9.80
C GLU A 143 -2.38 -2.30 -8.32
N GLY A 144 -1.44 -1.49 -7.81
CA GLY A 144 -1.42 -1.08 -6.40
C GLY A 144 -2.65 -0.27 -6.01
N HIS A 145 -3.23 -0.64 -4.87
CA HIS A 145 -4.35 0.09 -4.28
C HIS A 145 -4.32 0.01 -2.76
N VAL A 146 -5.02 0.94 -2.13
CA VAL A 146 -5.05 1.09 -0.68
C VAL A 146 -6.50 1.10 -0.21
N ILE A 147 -6.78 0.38 0.86
CA ILE A 147 -8.06 0.43 1.54
C ILE A 147 -7.84 0.98 2.94
N MET A 148 -8.52 2.06 3.27
CA MET A 148 -8.57 2.64 4.61
C MET A 148 -9.91 2.29 5.25
N TYR A 149 -9.88 1.61 6.38
CA TYR A 149 -11.09 1.33 7.14
C TYR A 149 -11.29 2.43 8.19
N ALA A 150 -12.32 3.23 8.00
CA ALA A 150 -12.60 4.41 8.82
C ALA A 150 -14.07 4.76 8.76
N ASP A 151 -14.62 5.25 9.87
CA ASP A 151 -16.00 5.75 9.92
C ASP A 151 -16.09 7.24 9.62
N LYS A 152 -14.98 7.96 9.73
CA LYS A 152 -14.89 9.39 9.39
C LYS A 152 -13.57 9.65 8.67
N ILE A 153 -13.53 10.75 7.92
CA ILE A 153 -12.30 11.24 7.30
C ILE A 153 -11.67 12.25 8.25
N THR A 154 -10.56 11.88 8.90
CA THR A 154 -9.79 12.80 9.73
C THR A 154 -9.02 13.80 8.87
N ASP A 155 -8.51 14.87 9.47
CA ASP A 155 -7.66 15.82 8.75
C ASP A 155 -6.41 15.13 8.19
N SER A 156 -5.79 14.25 8.95
CA SER A 156 -4.63 13.48 8.49
C SER A 156 -4.95 12.59 7.30
N MET A 157 -6.09 11.91 7.32
CA MET A 157 -6.57 11.11 6.19
C MET A 157 -6.82 11.98 4.96
N ARG A 158 -7.49 13.11 5.14
CA ARG A 158 -7.81 14.02 4.03
C ARG A 158 -6.55 14.51 3.34
N VAL A 159 -5.56 14.95 4.10
CA VAL A 159 -4.28 15.40 3.53
C VAL A 159 -3.59 14.27 2.79
N ALA A 160 -3.55 13.08 3.37
CA ALA A 160 -2.92 11.92 2.73
C ALA A 160 -3.63 11.51 1.43
N ILE A 161 -4.96 11.47 1.44
CA ILE A 161 -5.78 11.12 0.28
C ILE A 161 -5.61 12.18 -0.82
N ASP A 162 -5.75 13.45 -0.49
CA ASP A 162 -5.68 14.55 -1.46
C ASP A 162 -4.28 14.62 -2.09
N GLU A 163 -3.23 14.45 -1.32
CA GLU A 163 -1.86 14.46 -1.82
C GLU A 163 -1.61 13.28 -2.78
N THR A 164 -2.10 12.10 -2.45
CA THR A 164 -1.97 10.92 -3.29
C THR A 164 -2.73 11.09 -4.60
N GLU A 165 -3.96 11.59 -4.55
CA GLU A 165 -4.78 11.84 -5.74
C GLU A 165 -4.15 12.91 -6.62
N ARG A 166 -3.58 13.96 -6.03
CA ARG A 166 -2.88 15.02 -6.76
C ARG A 166 -1.67 14.45 -7.52
N ARG A 167 -0.87 13.64 -6.87
CA ARG A 167 0.29 12.97 -7.49
C ARG A 167 -0.14 12.06 -8.63
N ARG A 168 -1.22 11.31 -8.42
CA ARG A 168 -1.78 10.41 -9.43
C ARG A 168 -2.20 11.16 -10.69
N LYS A 169 -2.91 12.27 -10.53
CA LYS A 169 -3.35 13.11 -11.66
C LYS A 169 -2.19 13.72 -12.42
N LEU A 170 -1.17 14.21 -11.71
CA LEU A 170 0.04 14.75 -12.32
C LEU A 170 0.77 13.67 -13.14
N GLN A 171 0.89 12.48 -12.59
CA GLN A 171 1.54 11.36 -13.27
C GLN A 171 0.75 10.93 -14.52
N GLN A 172 -0.58 10.89 -14.43
CA GLN A 172 -1.43 10.59 -15.59
C GLN A 172 -1.24 11.61 -16.71
N ALA A 173 -1.20 12.89 -16.38
CA ALA A 173 -0.96 13.95 -17.36
C ALA A 173 0.44 13.83 -17.99
N TYR A 174 1.45 13.56 -17.19
CA TYR A 174 2.82 13.34 -17.67
C TYR A 174 2.89 12.14 -18.62
N ASN A 175 2.28 11.02 -18.25
CA ASN A 175 2.27 9.81 -19.05
C ASN A 175 1.60 10.05 -20.42
N ALA A 176 0.49 10.78 -20.45
CA ALA A 176 -0.22 11.12 -21.67
C ALA A 176 0.65 11.97 -22.61
N VAL A 177 1.33 12.98 -22.09
CA VAL A 177 2.23 13.83 -22.85
C VAL A 177 3.44 13.04 -23.38
N SER A 178 4.04 12.22 -22.53
CA SER A 178 5.21 11.40 -22.90
C SER A 178 4.86 10.38 -23.98
N TYR A 179 3.70 9.75 -23.88
CA TYR A 179 3.21 8.80 -24.88
C TYR A 179 2.99 9.49 -26.23
N THR A 180 2.32 10.62 -26.24
CA THR A 180 2.07 11.41 -27.44
C THR A 180 3.38 11.85 -28.11
N HIS A 181 4.35 12.28 -27.32
CA HIS A 181 5.66 12.71 -27.81
C HIS A 181 6.46 11.55 -28.42
N LEU A 182 6.39 10.36 -27.84
CA LEU A 182 7.11 9.18 -28.34
C LEU A 182 6.49 8.60 -29.61
N THR A 183 5.21 8.78 -29.84
CA THR A 183 4.51 8.24 -31.03
C THR A 183 4.64 9.13 -32.26
N LEU A 184 4.74 10.45 -32.09
CA LEU A 184 4.84 11.41 -33.19
C LEU A 184 6.07 11.19 -34.12
N PRO A 185 7.29 10.97 -33.62
CA PRO A 185 8.46 10.71 -34.46
C PRO A 185 8.37 9.44 -35.30
N THR A 186 7.65 8.43 -34.80
CA THR A 186 7.48 7.14 -35.49
C THR A 186 6.57 7.29 -36.70
N ASN A 187 5.52 8.09 -36.56
CA ASN A 187 4.57 8.36 -37.65
C ASN A 187 5.15 9.24 -38.78
N SER A 188 6.13 10.06 -38.47
CA SER A 188 6.73 10.96 -39.45
C SER A 188 7.75 10.29 -40.38
N ARG A 189 8.07 9.01 -40.16
CA ARG A 189 9.02 8.24 -40.98
C ARG A 189 8.34 7.36 -42.02
N VAL A 190 7.04 7.37 -42.02
CA VAL A 190 6.25 6.67 -43.02
C VAL A 190 5.85 7.61 -44.15
#